data_b364ca067edfd7f8fdaa2a9e7e1434de
#
_entry.id   b364ca067edfd7f8fdaa2a9e7e1434de
#
_cell.length_a   1.000
_cell.length_b   1.000
_cell.length_c   1.000
_cell.angle_alpha   90.00
_cell.angle_beta   90.00
_cell.angle_gamma   90.00
#
_symmetry.space_group_name_H-M   'P 1'
#
loop_
_entity.id
_entity.type
_entity.pdbx_description
1 polymer ?
#
loop_
_entity_poly.entity_id
_entity_poly.type
_entity_poly.pdbx_seq_one_letter_code
_entity_poly.pdbx_strand_id
1 'polypeptide(L)'
;MRCNRTWVVVGAAFAGLLALTPAPGTAQVPTPAEARRALESGVADGDDGDWAATPLDALLEAFGVPGVSVAVIHDFEIHWSRAYGVADIETGAPVDVETLFQAASISKPVAAMASLVAVREGLFGLDDDINEVLRSWSLPGEGMTDRTPVTPRSLMSHTSGLGDAFGFPGYDPGAPLPSLVEIFEGAERSNVGRIFMEREPWAAFEYSGGGVTLQQQALMDARGLPFDEIVRRDVLEPIGMARSTFTQPLPPEWDANAARAHDDEGRSMGAKWHVYPEQAAAGLWTTPTDLAQFAIEVQRAVRGDSERVLSRELAREMITPVGVGDYGVGFGLSKEGEGWYFQHGGGNWGFRCFLIAHTRKGYGYAIMTNGDQGIAVANELGRRLQQVYRWDSVQAPVPRGYAPPIERAAVDLPVDALERVLGTYRLAEGPVPELTFELEEGQL
;
A
#
# COMPACT_ATOMS: atom_id res chain seq x y z
N MET A 1 7.27 68.71 74.24
CA MET A 1 7.32 69.25 72.88
C MET A 1 7.50 68.09 71.88
N ARG A 2 6.45 67.72 71.18
CA ARG A 2 6.45 66.63 70.19
C ARG A 2 6.55 67.23 68.78
N CYS A 3 7.59 66.88 68.08
CA CYS A 3 7.81 67.29 66.69
C CYS A 3 7.33 66.21 65.72
N ASN A 4 6.22 66.42 65.01
CA ASN A 4 5.70 65.56 63.99
C ASN A 4 6.43 65.88 62.68
N ARG A 5 7.10 64.86 62.11
CA ARG A 5 7.62 64.93 60.72
C ARG A 5 6.71 64.07 59.85
N THR A 6 6.02 64.72 58.95
CA THR A 6 5.21 64.13 57.89
C THR A 6 6.13 63.77 56.72
N TRP A 7 6.16 62.51 56.36
CA TRP A 7 6.84 62.05 55.13
C TRP A 7 5.80 61.95 54.00
N VAL A 8 6.07 62.70 52.91
CA VAL A 8 5.32 62.58 51.67
C VAL A 8 6.00 61.51 50.82
N VAL A 9 5.31 60.40 50.56
CA VAL A 9 5.76 59.34 49.65
C VAL A 9 5.22 59.72 48.27
N VAL A 10 6.12 60.06 47.33
CA VAL A 10 5.78 60.22 45.91
C VAL A 10 5.89 58.84 45.29
N GLY A 11 4.75 58.21 45.00
CA GLY A 11 4.68 56.96 44.26
C GLY A 11 4.83 57.24 42.77
N ALA A 12 5.95 56.81 42.18
CA ALA A 12 6.11 56.73 40.72
C ALA A 12 5.44 55.46 40.21
N ALA A 13 4.32 55.58 39.48
CA ALA A 13 3.69 54.47 38.79
C ALA A 13 4.50 54.17 37.51
N PHE A 14 5.25 53.06 37.56
CA PHE A 14 5.84 52.47 36.34
C PHE A 14 4.73 51.65 35.64
N ALA A 15 4.16 52.20 34.58
CA ALA A 15 3.34 51.43 33.63
C ALA A 15 4.27 50.56 32.80
N GLY A 16 4.49 49.33 33.23
CA GLY A 16 5.16 48.29 32.41
C GLY A 16 4.28 47.92 31.25
N LEU A 17 4.65 48.31 30.03
CA LEU A 17 4.14 47.68 28.80
C LEU A 17 4.63 46.21 28.80
N LEU A 18 3.77 45.31 29.19
CA LEU A 18 3.93 43.88 28.85
C LEU A 18 3.77 43.76 27.33
N ALA A 19 4.91 43.71 26.62
CA ALA A 19 4.91 43.22 25.25
C ALA A 19 4.43 41.78 25.29
N LEU A 20 3.19 41.55 24.90
CA LEU A 20 2.67 40.19 24.56
C LEU A 20 3.51 39.70 23.38
N THR A 21 4.54 38.90 23.65
CA THR A 21 5.14 38.05 22.63
C THR A 21 4.03 37.15 22.11
N PRO A 22 3.74 37.17 20.80
CA PRO A 22 2.76 36.21 20.27
C PRO A 22 3.25 34.83 20.64
N ALA A 23 2.35 34.02 21.20
CA ALA A 23 2.59 32.60 21.37
C ALA A 23 3.06 32.01 20.00
N PRO A 24 3.99 31.04 19.98
CA PRO A 24 4.40 30.42 18.74
C PRO A 24 3.13 29.98 18.03
N GLY A 25 2.85 30.61 16.87
CA GLY A 25 1.65 30.37 16.11
C GLY A 25 1.54 28.87 15.83
N THR A 26 0.43 28.26 16.22
CA THR A 26 0.06 26.95 15.70
C THR A 26 0.15 27.06 14.17
N ALA A 27 1.05 26.29 13.56
CA ALA A 27 1.23 26.32 12.12
C ALA A 27 -0.15 26.07 11.49
N GLN A 28 -0.62 27.05 10.70
CA GLN A 28 -1.94 26.98 10.11
C GLN A 28 -1.96 25.81 9.12
N VAL A 29 -2.95 24.92 9.25
CA VAL A 29 -3.17 23.83 8.31
C VAL A 29 -3.38 24.43 6.91
N PRO A 30 -2.70 23.96 5.86
CA PRO A 30 -2.89 24.49 4.53
C PRO A 30 -4.33 24.23 4.06
N THR A 31 -4.90 25.19 3.36
CA THR A 31 -6.18 24.97 2.68
C THR A 31 -6.01 23.93 1.56
N PRO A 32 -7.08 23.23 1.13
CA PRO A 32 -7.01 22.31 -0.01
C PRO A 32 -6.40 22.93 -1.26
N ALA A 33 -6.65 24.23 -1.52
CA ALA A 33 -6.10 24.94 -2.67
C ALA A 33 -4.60 25.19 -2.54
N GLU A 34 -4.11 25.51 -1.35
CA GLU A 34 -2.67 25.70 -1.08
C GLU A 34 -1.92 24.36 -1.18
N ALA A 35 -2.45 23.30 -0.56
CA ALA A 35 -1.85 21.97 -0.63
C ALA A 35 -1.76 21.45 -2.07
N ARG A 36 -2.84 21.60 -2.87
CA ARG A 36 -2.82 21.24 -4.29
C ARG A 36 -1.81 22.03 -5.10
N ARG A 37 -1.75 23.34 -4.94
CA ARG A 37 -0.75 24.16 -5.64
C ARG A 37 0.67 23.73 -5.32
N ALA A 38 0.96 23.42 -4.06
CA ALA A 38 2.28 22.94 -3.68
C ALA A 38 2.59 21.57 -4.32
N LEU A 39 1.62 20.66 -4.36
CA LEU A 39 1.74 19.38 -5.03
C LEU A 39 1.99 19.56 -6.53
N GLU A 40 1.27 20.48 -7.19
CA GLU A 40 1.34 20.74 -8.64
C GLU A 40 2.63 21.47 -9.05
N SER A 41 3.10 22.42 -8.24
CA SER A 41 4.26 23.26 -8.58
C SER A 41 5.60 22.69 -8.09
N GLY A 42 5.57 21.69 -7.22
CA GLY A 42 6.73 21.26 -6.44
C GLY A 42 6.96 22.14 -5.20
N VAL A 43 7.69 21.58 -4.25
CA VAL A 43 8.07 22.23 -2.99
C VAL A 43 9.57 22.09 -2.82
N ALA A 44 10.31 23.15 -3.14
CA ALA A 44 11.74 23.22 -2.88
C ALA A 44 11.98 23.75 -1.47
N ASP A 45 12.79 23.05 -0.70
CA ASP A 45 13.25 23.48 0.61
C ASP A 45 14.75 23.12 0.76
N GLY A 46 15.59 24.02 0.27
CA GLY A 46 17.03 24.12 0.47
C GLY A 46 17.93 22.91 0.15
N ASP A 47 17.68 21.76 0.73
CA ASP A 47 18.44 20.51 0.56
C ASP A 47 17.63 19.40 -0.09
N ASP A 48 16.43 19.71 -0.58
CA ASP A 48 15.55 18.73 -1.21
C ASP A 48 16.13 18.30 -2.56
N GLY A 49 16.09 17.00 -2.81
CA GLY A 49 16.64 16.41 -4.02
C GLY A 49 16.04 16.99 -5.30
N ASP A 50 16.55 16.49 -6.37
CA ASP A 50 16.43 17.04 -7.72
C ASP A 50 15.01 17.21 -8.27
N TRP A 51 13.99 16.48 -7.71
CA TRP A 51 12.58 16.53 -8.16
C TRP A 51 11.69 17.46 -7.34
N ALA A 52 12.20 17.98 -6.22
CA ALA A 52 11.41 18.75 -5.26
C ALA A 52 10.68 19.95 -5.87
N ALA A 53 11.34 20.69 -6.74
CA ALA A 53 10.80 21.88 -7.40
C ALA A 53 10.24 21.61 -8.80
N THR A 54 10.16 20.33 -9.21
CA THR A 54 9.67 19.98 -10.55
C THR A 54 8.15 20.06 -10.60
N PRO A 55 7.53 20.76 -11.56
CA PRO A 55 6.08 20.73 -11.75
C PRO A 55 5.57 19.31 -11.98
N LEU A 56 4.32 19.06 -11.55
CA LEU A 56 3.74 17.71 -11.58
C LEU A 56 3.67 17.11 -12.99
N ASP A 57 3.31 17.91 -13.98
CA ASP A 57 3.27 17.48 -15.39
C ASP A 57 4.63 17.03 -15.90
N ALA A 58 5.67 17.79 -15.59
CA ALA A 58 7.05 17.43 -15.93
C ALA A 58 7.54 16.20 -15.14
N LEU A 59 7.09 16.03 -13.90
CA LEU A 59 7.38 14.84 -13.10
C LEU A 59 6.74 13.59 -13.72
N LEU A 60 5.47 13.67 -14.09
CA LEU A 60 4.74 12.58 -14.76
C LEU A 60 5.40 12.20 -16.08
N GLU A 61 5.77 13.19 -16.90
CA GLU A 61 6.47 12.97 -18.17
C GLU A 61 7.84 12.30 -17.95
N ALA A 62 8.62 12.78 -16.97
CA ALA A 62 9.96 12.26 -16.70
C ALA A 62 9.97 10.78 -16.25
N PHE A 63 8.90 10.33 -15.60
CA PHE A 63 8.73 8.94 -15.14
C PHE A 63 7.82 8.10 -16.07
N GLY A 64 7.40 8.62 -17.23
CA GLY A 64 6.50 7.87 -18.11
C GLY A 64 5.18 7.45 -17.44
N VAL A 65 4.63 8.27 -16.54
CA VAL A 65 3.38 7.98 -15.83
C VAL A 65 2.25 8.80 -16.45
N PRO A 66 1.32 8.19 -17.23
CA PRO A 66 0.29 8.95 -17.94
C PRO A 66 -0.72 9.62 -17.00
N GLY A 67 -1.05 8.98 -15.88
CA GLY A 67 -2.09 9.46 -14.99
C GLY A 67 -1.85 9.14 -13.52
N VAL A 68 -2.31 10.05 -12.66
CA VAL A 68 -2.27 9.91 -11.21
C VAL A 68 -3.53 10.46 -10.56
N SER A 69 -4.02 9.76 -9.54
CA SER A 69 -5.11 10.23 -8.69
C SER A 69 -4.65 10.21 -7.23
N VAL A 70 -5.05 11.22 -6.46
CA VAL A 70 -4.59 11.47 -5.08
C VAL A 70 -5.79 11.77 -4.19
N ALA A 71 -5.82 11.21 -2.99
CA ALA A 71 -6.70 11.62 -1.91
C ALA A 71 -5.88 11.87 -0.63
N VAL A 72 -6.18 12.94 0.06
CA VAL A 72 -5.48 13.37 1.28
C VAL A 72 -6.42 13.36 2.45
N ILE A 73 -5.97 12.74 3.54
CA ILE A 73 -6.65 12.66 4.82
C ILE A 73 -6.10 13.75 5.74
N HIS A 74 -6.98 14.48 6.41
CA HIS A 74 -6.62 15.39 7.48
C HIS A 74 -7.76 15.45 8.50
N ASP A 75 -7.41 15.40 9.77
CA ASP A 75 -8.35 15.38 10.91
C ASP A 75 -9.43 14.28 10.81
N PHE A 76 -9.01 13.07 10.37
CA PHE A 76 -9.86 11.88 10.19
C PHE A 76 -10.96 12.05 9.12
N GLU A 77 -10.76 12.96 8.18
CA GLU A 77 -11.68 13.21 7.07
C GLU A 77 -10.91 13.33 5.76
N ILE A 78 -11.58 13.14 4.62
CA ILE A 78 -11.00 13.43 3.32
C ILE A 78 -10.91 14.95 3.18
N HIS A 79 -9.70 15.48 3.21
CA HIS A 79 -9.44 16.90 3.07
C HIS A 79 -9.65 17.39 1.63
N TRP A 80 -9.16 16.60 0.68
CA TRP A 80 -9.39 16.78 -0.75
C TRP A 80 -8.98 15.54 -1.53
N SER A 81 -9.52 15.42 -2.76
CA SER A 81 -9.06 14.47 -3.78
C SER A 81 -8.89 15.19 -5.11
N ARG A 82 -7.96 14.72 -5.95
CA ARG A 82 -7.68 15.28 -7.27
C ARG A 82 -7.01 14.25 -8.17
N ALA A 83 -7.27 14.37 -9.48
CA ALA A 83 -6.67 13.52 -10.49
C ALA A 83 -6.01 14.37 -11.58
N TYR A 84 -4.98 13.83 -12.23
CA TYR A 84 -4.15 14.51 -13.21
C TYR A 84 -3.76 13.52 -14.34
N GLY A 85 -3.58 14.05 -15.55
CA GLY A 85 -3.16 13.26 -16.69
C GLY A 85 -4.28 12.43 -17.32
N VAL A 86 -3.93 11.32 -17.96
CA VAL A 86 -4.85 10.49 -18.74
C VAL A 86 -4.96 9.08 -18.18
N ALA A 87 -6.18 8.54 -18.19
CA ALA A 87 -6.48 7.18 -17.81
C ALA A 87 -6.06 6.17 -18.89
N ASP A 88 -6.04 6.59 -20.14
CA ASP A 88 -5.74 5.76 -21.29
C ASP A 88 -5.15 6.63 -22.41
N ILE A 89 -3.89 6.41 -22.77
CA ILE A 89 -3.22 7.17 -23.84
C ILE A 89 -3.77 6.86 -25.23
N GLU A 90 -4.39 5.69 -25.45
CA GLU A 90 -4.97 5.32 -26.75
C GLU A 90 -6.22 6.12 -27.06
N THR A 91 -7.01 6.42 -26.02
CA THR A 91 -8.27 7.17 -26.18
C THR A 91 -8.14 8.65 -25.80
N GLY A 92 -7.11 9.02 -25.05
CA GLY A 92 -6.95 10.35 -24.47
C GLY A 92 -7.94 10.64 -23.32
N ALA A 93 -8.61 9.62 -22.79
CA ALA A 93 -9.56 9.78 -21.68
C ALA A 93 -8.83 10.33 -20.44
N PRO A 94 -9.31 11.43 -19.83
CA PRO A 94 -8.66 12.00 -18.66
C PRO A 94 -8.88 11.11 -17.42
N VAL A 95 -7.94 11.14 -16.49
CA VAL A 95 -8.19 10.61 -15.14
C VAL A 95 -9.11 11.57 -14.40
N ASP A 96 -10.10 11.02 -13.71
CA ASP A 96 -10.91 11.74 -12.72
C ASP A 96 -10.85 11.06 -11.35
N VAL A 97 -11.53 11.64 -10.34
CA VAL A 97 -11.49 11.10 -8.96
C VAL A 97 -12.28 9.80 -8.80
N GLU A 98 -13.10 9.45 -9.78
CA GLU A 98 -13.89 8.22 -9.85
C GLU A 98 -13.24 7.15 -10.74
N THR A 99 -12.12 7.47 -11.41
CA THR A 99 -11.38 6.53 -12.24
C THR A 99 -10.83 5.39 -11.39
N LEU A 100 -11.12 4.17 -11.80
CA LEU A 100 -10.66 2.96 -11.13
C LEU A 100 -9.23 2.62 -11.53
N PHE A 101 -8.44 2.28 -10.53
CA PHE A 101 -7.10 1.71 -10.70
C PHE A 101 -7.03 0.36 -10.00
N GLN A 102 -6.13 -0.51 -10.41
CA GLN A 102 -5.80 -1.70 -9.64
C GLN A 102 -4.96 -1.31 -8.42
N ALA A 103 -5.44 -1.65 -7.24
CA ALA A 103 -4.76 -1.38 -5.97
C ALA A 103 -3.64 -2.38 -5.68
N ALA A 104 -3.56 -3.45 -6.46
CA ALA A 104 -2.56 -4.50 -6.29
C ALA A 104 -2.50 -4.97 -4.83
N SER A 105 -1.32 -4.98 -4.23
CA SER A 105 -1.12 -5.47 -2.86
C SER A 105 -1.83 -4.66 -1.77
N ILE A 106 -2.39 -3.48 -2.05
CA ILE A 106 -3.30 -2.81 -1.09
C ILE A 106 -4.62 -3.59 -0.94
N SER A 107 -4.86 -4.60 -1.77
CA SER A 107 -5.90 -5.60 -1.56
C SER A 107 -5.77 -6.32 -0.21
N LYS A 108 -4.52 -6.59 0.23
CA LYS A 108 -4.22 -7.39 1.42
C LYS A 108 -4.79 -6.81 2.72
N PRO A 109 -4.60 -5.54 3.07
CA PRO A 109 -5.21 -4.98 4.28
C PRO A 109 -6.74 -4.94 4.22
N VAL A 110 -7.34 -4.76 3.04
CA VAL A 110 -8.80 -4.81 2.88
C VAL A 110 -9.33 -6.24 3.08
N ALA A 111 -8.64 -7.23 2.52
CA ALA A 111 -8.93 -8.65 2.74
C ALA A 111 -8.72 -9.08 4.20
N ALA A 112 -7.67 -8.56 4.85
CA ALA A 112 -7.41 -8.80 6.26
C ALA A 112 -8.56 -8.27 7.14
N MET A 113 -9.10 -7.09 6.83
CA MET A 113 -10.27 -6.57 7.54
C MET A 113 -11.49 -7.49 7.40
N ALA A 114 -11.75 -8.06 6.21
CA ALA A 114 -12.83 -9.04 6.01
C ALA A 114 -12.60 -10.33 6.83
N SER A 115 -11.35 -10.79 6.93
CA SER A 115 -10.97 -11.92 7.78
C SER A 115 -11.19 -11.63 9.27
N LEU A 116 -10.87 -10.39 9.72
CA LEU A 116 -11.14 -9.95 11.09
C LEU A 116 -12.65 -9.82 11.40
N VAL A 117 -13.48 -9.53 10.40
CA VAL A 117 -14.95 -9.62 10.54
C VAL A 117 -15.38 -11.07 10.77
N ALA A 118 -14.81 -12.04 10.03
CA ALA A 118 -15.09 -13.45 10.25
C ALA A 118 -14.64 -13.93 11.65
N VAL A 119 -13.50 -13.43 12.13
CA VAL A 119 -13.04 -13.68 13.51
C VAL A 119 -14.01 -13.07 14.54
N ARG A 120 -14.48 -11.84 14.34
CA ARG A 120 -15.50 -11.21 15.20
C ARG A 120 -16.76 -12.03 15.28
N GLU A 121 -17.16 -12.69 14.21
CA GLU A 121 -18.35 -13.53 14.13
C GLU A 121 -18.12 -14.97 14.62
N GLY A 122 -16.89 -15.31 15.01
CA GLY A 122 -16.53 -16.61 15.55
C GLY A 122 -16.49 -17.75 14.53
N LEU A 123 -16.26 -17.43 13.25
CA LEU A 123 -16.12 -18.45 12.20
C LEU A 123 -14.77 -19.18 12.30
N PHE A 124 -13.74 -18.51 12.74
CA PHE A 124 -12.42 -19.03 13.10
C PHE A 124 -11.69 -18.02 13.98
N GLY A 125 -10.65 -18.45 14.69
CA GLY A 125 -9.75 -17.61 15.47
C GLY A 125 -8.53 -17.16 14.65
N LEU A 126 -7.91 -16.05 15.05
CA LEU A 126 -6.67 -15.58 14.40
C LEU A 126 -5.50 -16.56 14.55
N ASP A 127 -5.53 -17.36 15.61
CA ASP A 127 -4.46 -18.29 15.98
C ASP A 127 -4.85 -19.76 15.83
N ASP A 128 -5.98 -20.05 15.16
CA ASP A 128 -6.39 -21.40 14.80
C ASP A 128 -5.47 -21.98 13.72
N ASP A 129 -5.32 -23.30 13.67
CA ASP A 129 -4.63 -23.98 12.56
C ASP A 129 -5.40 -23.72 11.26
N ILE A 130 -4.72 -23.22 10.25
CA ILE A 130 -5.34 -22.93 8.96
C ILE A 130 -5.97 -24.16 8.32
N ASN A 131 -5.43 -25.35 8.55
CA ASN A 131 -5.97 -26.62 8.05
C ASN A 131 -7.28 -27.03 8.74
N GLU A 132 -7.61 -26.45 9.90
CA GLU A 132 -8.93 -26.65 10.53
C GLU A 132 -9.99 -25.71 9.92
N VAL A 133 -9.56 -24.59 9.30
CA VAL A 133 -10.43 -23.63 8.62
C VAL A 133 -10.68 -23.99 7.16
N LEU A 134 -9.64 -24.44 6.46
CA LEU A 134 -9.70 -24.87 5.07
C LEU A 134 -10.57 -26.14 4.93
N ARG A 135 -11.36 -26.19 3.85
CA ARG A 135 -12.19 -27.33 3.46
C ARG A 135 -11.91 -27.80 2.05
N SER A 136 -11.56 -26.86 1.16
CA SER A 136 -11.36 -27.12 -0.26
C SER A 136 -9.96 -27.64 -0.58
N TRP A 137 -9.00 -27.40 0.32
CA TRP A 137 -7.61 -27.78 0.18
C TRP A 137 -6.95 -27.90 1.55
N SER A 138 -5.78 -28.52 1.62
CA SER A 138 -5.00 -28.63 2.85
C SER A 138 -3.55 -28.27 2.57
N LEU A 139 -2.99 -27.36 3.39
CA LEU A 139 -1.59 -26.97 3.29
C LEU A 139 -0.68 -28.12 3.73
N PRO A 140 0.20 -28.63 2.86
CA PRO A 140 1.19 -29.63 3.27
C PRO A 140 2.20 -29.00 4.25
N GLY A 141 2.29 -29.58 5.45
CA GLY A 141 3.16 -29.05 6.50
C GLY A 141 4.66 -29.35 6.30
N GLU A 142 4.96 -30.40 5.52
CA GLU A 142 6.33 -30.84 5.18
C GLU A 142 7.23 -31.03 6.43
N GLY A 143 6.64 -31.31 7.60
CA GLY A 143 7.32 -31.45 8.91
C GLY A 143 7.62 -30.13 9.62
N MET A 144 7.33 -28.98 9.02
CA MET A 144 7.60 -27.65 9.58
C MET A 144 6.46 -27.13 10.45
N THR A 145 5.26 -27.71 10.31
CA THR A 145 4.06 -27.30 11.08
C THR A 145 3.76 -28.20 12.28
N ASP A 146 4.61 -29.21 12.56
CA ASP A 146 4.36 -30.20 13.60
C ASP A 146 4.26 -29.61 15.03
N ARG A 147 4.98 -28.53 15.27
CA ARG A 147 5.01 -27.82 16.57
C ARG A 147 4.23 -26.53 16.59
N THR A 148 4.17 -25.86 15.47
CA THR A 148 3.56 -24.53 15.35
C THR A 148 2.77 -24.48 14.04
N PRO A 149 1.44 -24.42 14.09
CA PRO A 149 0.63 -24.39 12.88
C PRO A 149 0.78 -23.07 12.14
N VAL A 150 0.50 -23.10 10.83
CA VAL A 150 0.21 -21.87 10.08
C VAL A 150 -1.17 -21.39 10.49
N THR A 151 -1.29 -20.10 10.80
CA THR A 151 -2.52 -19.50 11.32
C THR A 151 -2.99 -18.34 10.44
N PRO A 152 -4.27 -17.94 10.49
CA PRO A 152 -4.75 -16.73 9.83
C PRO A 152 -3.89 -15.49 10.14
N ARG A 153 -3.47 -15.31 11.40
CA ARG A 153 -2.56 -14.24 11.80
C ARG A 153 -1.24 -14.32 11.05
N SER A 154 -0.60 -15.48 11.03
CA SER A 154 0.71 -15.68 10.40
C SER A 154 0.67 -15.47 8.88
N LEU A 155 -0.43 -15.85 8.22
CA LEU A 155 -0.64 -15.60 6.79
C LEU A 155 -0.75 -14.10 6.48
N MET A 156 -1.56 -13.36 7.25
CA MET A 156 -1.81 -11.95 7.03
C MET A 156 -0.69 -11.03 7.54
N SER A 157 0.24 -11.54 8.35
CA SER A 157 1.42 -10.81 8.82
C SER A 157 2.72 -11.25 8.15
N HIS A 158 2.64 -12.15 7.16
CA HIS A 158 3.81 -12.66 6.42
C HIS A 158 4.85 -13.36 7.31
N THR A 159 4.37 -14.11 8.31
CA THR A 159 5.20 -14.88 9.24
C THR A 159 4.87 -16.37 9.20
N SER A 160 4.14 -16.79 8.18
CA SER A 160 3.66 -18.18 8.02
C SER A 160 4.75 -19.19 7.65
N GLY A 161 5.90 -18.71 7.15
CA GLY A 161 6.98 -19.58 6.66
C GLY A 161 6.72 -20.18 5.28
N LEU A 162 5.71 -19.67 4.57
CA LEU A 162 5.43 -20.09 3.19
C LEU A 162 6.43 -19.49 2.21
N GLY A 163 7.00 -20.33 1.36
CA GLY A 163 7.68 -19.96 0.14
C GLY A 163 6.68 -19.92 -1.03
N ASP A 164 6.75 -18.85 -1.82
CA ASP A 164 5.96 -18.70 -3.03
C ASP A 164 6.65 -17.77 -4.01
N ALA A 165 6.21 -17.79 -5.27
CA ALA A 165 6.72 -16.83 -6.24
C ALA A 165 6.38 -15.41 -5.81
N PHE A 166 7.36 -14.54 -5.81
CA PHE A 166 7.17 -13.13 -5.48
C PHE A 166 6.37 -12.42 -6.58
N GLY A 167 5.22 -11.87 -6.19
CA GLY A 167 4.31 -11.13 -7.08
C GLY A 167 3.48 -12.05 -7.98
N PHE A 168 2.47 -11.47 -8.58
CA PHE A 168 1.58 -12.13 -9.51
C PHE A 168 1.60 -11.35 -10.84
N PRO A 169 1.97 -11.98 -11.98
CA PRO A 169 1.95 -11.30 -13.28
C PRO A 169 0.52 -10.98 -13.76
N GLY A 170 -0.49 -11.65 -13.18
CA GLY A 170 -1.87 -11.56 -13.63
C GLY A 170 -2.10 -12.33 -14.94
N TYR A 171 -3.35 -12.37 -15.37
CA TYR A 171 -3.80 -13.12 -16.54
C TYR A 171 -4.46 -12.19 -17.54
N ASP A 172 -4.28 -12.45 -18.83
CA ASP A 172 -5.06 -11.76 -19.87
C ASP A 172 -6.56 -11.88 -19.61
N PRO A 173 -7.36 -10.82 -19.84
CA PRO A 173 -8.82 -10.86 -19.57
C PRO A 173 -9.60 -11.94 -20.31
N GLY A 174 -9.06 -12.42 -21.46
CA GLY A 174 -9.65 -13.49 -22.26
C GLY A 174 -9.10 -14.90 -21.95
N ALA A 175 -8.10 -15.02 -21.08
CA ALA A 175 -7.48 -16.30 -20.76
C ALA A 175 -8.36 -17.14 -19.83
N PRO A 176 -8.31 -18.49 -19.93
CA PRO A 176 -8.90 -19.37 -18.93
C PRO A 176 -8.19 -19.18 -17.58
N LEU A 177 -8.93 -18.73 -16.58
CA LEU A 177 -8.36 -18.49 -15.25
C LEU A 177 -8.23 -19.81 -14.47
N PRO A 178 -7.14 -20.02 -13.71
CA PRO A 178 -7.02 -21.10 -12.77
C PRO A 178 -7.94 -20.90 -11.55
N SER A 179 -8.35 -21.98 -10.91
CA SER A 179 -8.90 -21.93 -9.56
C SER A 179 -7.78 -21.67 -8.54
N LEU A 180 -8.15 -21.27 -7.32
CA LEU A 180 -7.16 -21.06 -6.25
C LEU A 180 -6.37 -22.33 -5.94
N VAL A 181 -7.04 -23.49 -5.94
CA VAL A 181 -6.37 -24.79 -5.71
C VAL A 181 -5.33 -25.06 -6.80
N GLU A 182 -5.65 -24.79 -8.07
CA GLU A 182 -4.66 -24.91 -9.16
C GLU A 182 -3.47 -23.97 -8.98
N ILE A 183 -3.69 -22.77 -8.43
CA ILE A 183 -2.61 -21.85 -8.07
C ILE A 183 -1.76 -22.42 -6.93
N PHE A 184 -2.39 -22.93 -5.87
CA PHE A 184 -1.66 -23.51 -4.74
C PHE A 184 -0.78 -24.71 -5.14
N GLU A 185 -1.23 -25.49 -6.12
CA GLU A 185 -0.54 -26.66 -6.62
C GLU A 185 0.48 -26.33 -7.73
N GLY A 186 0.52 -25.09 -8.22
CA GLY A 186 1.34 -24.71 -9.36
C GLY A 186 0.96 -25.48 -10.63
N ALA A 187 -0.35 -25.69 -10.86
CA ALA A 187 -0.85 -26.41 -12.01
C ALA A 187 -0.51 -25.69 -13.33
N GLU A 188 -0.61 -26.41 -14.46
CA GLU A 188 -0.24 -25.90 -15.80
C GLU A 188 -0.89 -24.54 -16.17
N ARG A 189 -2.10 -24.28 -15.68
CA ARG A 189 -2.78 -23.00 -15.92
C ARG A 189 -2.34 -21.87 -14.97
N SER A 190 -1.65 -22.20 -13.88
CA SER A 190 -1.08 -21.20 -12.99
C SER A 190 0.18 -20.59 -13.62
N ASN A 191 0.28 -19.28 -13.57
CA ASN A 191 1.47 -18.55 -14.01
C ASN A 191 2.46 -18.25 -12.87
N VAL A 192 2.24 -18.87 -11.72
CA VAL A 192 3.13 -18.86 -10.56
C VAL A 192 3.41 -20.31 -10.08
N GLY A 193 4.51 -20.50 -9.37
CA GLY A 193 4.85 -21.79 -8.79
C GLY A 193 3.89 -22.22 -7.66
N ARG A 194 4.00 -23.49 -7.25
CA ARG A 194 3.22 -23.99 -6.10
C ARG A 194 3.61 -23.26 -4.82
N ILE A 195 2.67 -23.17 -3.88
CA ILE A 195 3.02 -22.82 -2.49
C ILE A 195 3.59 -24.02 -1.74
N PHE A 196 4.55 -23.76 -0.87
CA PHE A 196 5.21 -24.79 -0.06
C PHE A 196 5.72 -24.17 1.26
N MET A 197 5.98 -25.01 2.26
CA MET A 197 6.64 -24.56 3.48
C MET A 197 8.14 -24.43 3.21
N GLU A 198 8.70 -23.27 3.46
CA GLU A 198 10.15 -23.00 3.35
C GLU A 198 10.84 -23.03 4.71
N ARG A 199 10.09 -22.65 5.74
CA ARG A 199 10.56 -22.60 7.13
C ARG A 199 9.44 -22.80 8.13
N GLU A 200 9.76 -22.99 9.40
CA GLU A 200 8.77 -23.02 10.46
C GLU A 200 8.02 -21.67 10.57
N PRO A 201 6.71 -21.68 10.84
CA PRO A 201 5.96 -20.45 11.11
C PRO A 201 6.65 -19.62 12.24
N TRP A 202 6.60 -18.28 12.10
CA TRP A 202 7.21 -17.31 13.02
C TRP A 202 8.74 -17.27 13.04
N ALA A 203 9.43 -18.06 12.24
CA ALA A 203 10.89 -18.04 12.18
C ALA A 203 11.44 -16.73 11.59
N ALA A 204 10.74 -16.13 10.65
CA ALA A 204 11.10 -14.86 10.02
C ALA A 204 9.88 -14.18 9.41
N PHE A 205 10.02 -12.88 9.15
CA PHE A 205 9.13 -12.17 8.23
C PHE A 205 9.54 -12.49 6.80
N GLU A 206 8.58 -12.91 5.99
CA GLU A 206 8.76 -13.14 4.55
C GLU A 206 7.47 -12.84 3.81
N TYR A 207 7.53 -11.83 2.96
CA TYR A 207 6.36 -11.36 2.23
C TYR A 207 5.85 -12.45 1.29
N SER A 208 4.60 -12.90 1.49
CA SER A 208 3.99 -14.02 0.78
C SER A 208 2.64 -13.60 0.19
N GLY A 209 2.55 -13.57 -1.13
CA GLY A 209 1.28 -13.39 -1.85
C GLY A 209 0.43 -14.65 -1.78
N GLY A 210 1.07 -15.81 -1.91
CA GLY A 210 0.42 -17.11 -1.80
C GLY A 210 -0.22 -17.33 -0.44
N GLY A 211 0.45 -16.89 0.64
CA GLY A 211 -0.12 -16.96 1.99
C GLY A 211 -1.41 -16.18 2.14
N VAL A 212 -1.48 -14.96 1.58
CA VAL A 212 -2.71 -14.17 1.60
C VAL A 212 -3.79 -14.78 0.68
N THR A 213 -3.38 -15.38 -0.44
CA THR A 213 -4.31 -16.12 -1.31
C THR A 213 -4.87 -17.37 -0.61
N LEU A 214 -4.06 -18.04 0.23
CA LEU A 214 -4.54 -19.14 1.07
C LEU A 214 -5.56 -18.64 2.10
N GLN A 215 -5.33 -17.47 2.70
CA GLN A 215 -6.31 -16.82 3.59
C GLN A 215 -7.62 -16.46 2.85
N GLN A 216 -7.55 -16.08 1.56
CA GLN A 216 -8.74 -15.92 0.72
C GLN A 216 -9.56 -17.19 0.66
N GLN A 217 -8.91 -18.34 0.37
CA GLN A 217 -9.61 -19.64 0.31
C GLN A 217 -10.22 -20.01 1.66
N ALA A 218 -9.47 -19.85 2.75
CA ALA A 218 -9.97 -20.13 4.10
C ALA A 218 -11.22 -19.30 4.44
N LEU A 219 -11.23 -18.02 4.08
CA LEU A 219 -12.37 -17.13 4.27
C LEU A 219 -13.58 -17.55 3.43
N MET A 220 -13.37 -17.95 2.16
CA MET A 220 -14.41 -18.48 1.28
C MET A 220 -14.97 -19.80 1.83
N ASP A 221 -14.13 -20.71 2.30
CA ASP A 221 -14.53 -22.00 2.88
C ASP A 221 -15.33 -21.82 4.17
N ALA A 222 -14.92 -20.86 5.02
CA ALA A 222 -15.63 -20.56 6.27
C ALA A 222 -17.00 -19.91 6.05
N ARG A 223 -17.12 -19.04 5.04
CA ARG A 223 -18.35 -18.30 4.71
C ARG A 223 -19.28 -19.06 3.74
N GLY A 224 -18.74 -19.91 2.87
CA GLY A 224 -19.48 -20.56 1.79
C GLY A 224 -19.95 -19.59 0.69
N LEU A 225 -19.23 -18.48 0.48
CA LEU A 225 -19.54 -17.41 -0.46
C LEU A 225 -18.31 -17.05 -1.32
N PRO A 226 -18.49 -16.48 -2.52
CA PRO A 226 -17.40 -15.91 -3.30
C PRO A 226 -16.70 -14.78 -2.54
N PHE A 227 -15.39 -14.63 -2.77
CA PHE A 227 -14.57 -13.67 -2.03
C PHE A 227 -15.01 -12.21 -2.23
N ASP A 228 -15.30 -11.81 -3.46
CA ASP A 228 -15.77 -10.47 -3.80
C ASP A 228 -17.08 -10.11 -3.08
N GLU A 229 -18.01 -11.07 -2.97
CA GLU A 229 -19.27 -10.89 -2.24
C GLU A 229 -19.01 -10.72 -0.72
N ILE A 230 -18.09 -11.52 -0.17
CA ILE A 230 -17.72 -11.42 1.25
C ILE A 230 -17.19 -10.01 1.55
N VAL A 231 -16.18 -9.57 0.79
CA VAL A 231 -15.53 -8.27 1.05
C VAL A 231 -16.48 -7.10 0.77
N ARG A 232 -17.29 -7.19 -0.27
CA ARG A 232 -18.32 -6.18 -0.55
C ARG A 232 -19.23 -5.97 0.66
N ARG A 233 -19.80 -7.05 1.19
CA ARG A 233 -20.75 -7.02 2.31
C ARG A 233 -20.10 -6.63 3.63
N ASP A 234 -18.91 -7.19 3.92
CA ASP A 234 -18.31 -7.11 5.24
C ASP A 234 -17.42 -5.85 5.41
N VAL A 235 -16.94 -5.26 4.30
CA VAL A 235 -15.98 -4.15 4.33
C VAL A 235 -16.42 -2.98 3.46
N LEU A 236 -16.61 -3.18 2.14
CA LEU A 236 -16.75 -2.07 1.20
C LEU A 236 -18.04 -1.28 1.45
N GLU A 237 -19.18 -1.95 1.51
CA GLU A 237 -20.47 -1.31 1.78
C GLU A 237 -20.54 -0.64 3.16
N PRO A 238 -20.14 -1.30 4.26
CA PRO A 238 -20.14 -0.65 5.56
C PRO A 238 -19.28 0.60 5.64
N ILE A 239 -18.11 0.63 5.00
CA ILE A 239 -17.23 1.81 4.97
C ILE A 239 -17.78 2.89 4.03
N GLY A 240 -18.49 2.51 2.98
CA GLY A 240 -18.96 3.41 1.92
C GLY A 240 -17.97 3.52 0.75
N MET A 241 -17.16 2.49 0.50
CA MET A 241 -16.24 2.39 -0.64
C MET A 241 -17.02 2.05 -1.92
N ALA A 242 -17.84 3.01 -2.38
CA ALA A 242 -18.82 2.79 -3.45
C ALA A 242 -18.19 2.60 -4.84
N ARG A 243 -16.94 3.01 -5.02
CA ARG A 243 -16.14 2.84 -6.25
C ARG A 243 -15.05 1.79 -6.07
N SER A 244 -15.36 0.69 -5.35
CA SER A 244 -14.41 -0.39 -5.10
C SER A 244 -15.05 -1.76 -5.32
N THR A 245 -14.30 -2.68 -5.91
CA THR A 245 -14.74 -4.06 -6.11
C THR A 245 -13.57 -5.03 -6.18
N PHE A 246 -13.81 -6.27 -5.73
CA PHE A 246 -12.89 -7.40 -5.96
C PHE A 246 -13.36 -8.31 -7.10
N THR A 247 -14.46 -7.99 -7.76
CA THR A 247 -14.96 -8.78 -8.88
C THR A 247 -13.94 -8.85 -10.01
N GLN A 248 -13.59 -10.05 -10.43
CA GLN A 248 -12.59 -10.34 -11.44
C GLN A 248 -13.15 -11.34 -12.49
N PRO A 249 -13.07 -11.02 -13.78
CA PRO A 249 -12.62 -9.75 -14.38
C PRO A 249 -13.54 -8.58 -14.01
N LEU A 250 -13.01 -7.34 -14.15
CA LEU A 250 -13.80 -6.11 -13.88
C LEU A 250 -15.06 -6.10 -14.75
N PRO A 251 -16.26 -5.87 -14.17
CA PRO A 251 -17.51 -5.79 -14.94
C PRO A 251 -17.48 -4.68 -16.00
N PRO A 252 -18.08 -4.90 -17.20
CA PRO A 252 -17.99 -3.96 -18.32
C PRO A 252 -18.50 -2.54 -18.00
N GLU A 253 -19.52 -2.42 -17.14
CA GLU A 253 -20.07 -1.13 -16.71
C GLU A 253 -19.10 -0.33 -15.84
N TRP A 254 -18.14 -0.99 -15.21
CA TRP A 254 -17.09 -0.35 -14.41
C TRP A 254 -15.85 -0.06 -15.25
N ASP A 255 -15.60 -0.88 -16.29
CA ASP A 255 -14.46 -0.72 -17.19
C ASP A 255 -14.49 0.59 -17.98
N ALA A 256 -15.67 1.19 -18.19
CA ALA A 256 -15.84 2.46 -18.90
C ALA A 256 -15.03 3.62 -18.23
N ASN A 257 -14.86 3.58 -16.91
CA ASN A 257 -14.00 4.54 -16.17
C ASN A 257 -12.94 3.80 -15.35
N ALA A 258 -12.23 2.88 -15.98
CA ALA A 258 -11.06 2.21 -15.45
C ALA A 258 -9.83 2.61 -16.25
N ALA A 259 -8.72 2.84 -15.55
CA ALA A 259 -7.45 3.17 -16.18
C ALA A 259 -6.89 2.00 -16.98
N ARG A 260 -6.14 2.29 -18.03
CA ARG A 260 -5.28 1.36 -18.77
C ARG A 260 -3.92 1.24 -18.10
N ALA A 261 -3.34 0.07 -18.16
CA ALA A 261 -1.96 -0.21 -17.77
C ALA A 261 -0.97 0.38 -18.79
N HIS A 262 0.12 0.98 -18.28
CA HIS A 262 1.22 1.49 -19.11
C HIS A 262 2.56 1.00 -18.56
N ASP A 263 3.51 0.81 -19.47
CA ASP A 263 4.87 0.38 -19.16
C ASP A 263 5.71 1.51 -18.51
N ASP A 264 6.98 1.25 -18.31
CA ASP A 264 7.94 2.18 -17.71
C ASP A 264 8.30 3.40 -18.58
N GLU A 265 7.93 3.38 -19.87
CA GLU A 265 8.04 4.53 -20.77
C GLU A 265 6.68 5.24 -21.00
N GLY A 266 5.62 4.81 -20.30
CA GLY A 266 4.28 5.35 -20.45
C GLY A 266 3.55 4.89 -21.70
N ARG A 267 4.00 3.81 -22.35
CA ARG A 267 3.34 3.23 -23.53
C ARG A 267 2.24 2.26 -23.08
N SER A 268 1.22 2.14 -23.93
CA SER A 268 0.16 1.15 -23.74
C SER A 268 0.73 -0.27 -23.78
N MET A 269 0.40 -1.07 -22.79
CA MET A 269 0.70 -2.50 -22.73
C MET A 269 -0.44 -3.28 -23.43
N GLY A 270 -0.16 -4.45 -24.02
CA GLY A 270 -1.07 -5.17 -24.93
C GLY A 270 -2.54 -5.23 -24.46
N ALA A 271 -2.83 -5.75 -23.25
CA ALA A 271 -4.16 -5.67 -22.66
C ALA A 271 -4.40 -4.31 -21.98
N LYS A 272 -5.67 -3.95 -21.73
CA LYS A 272 -6.00 -2.76 -20.94
C LYS A 272 -5.58 -2.92 -19.48
N TRP A 273 -5.75 -4.13 -18.94
CA TRP A 273 -5.39 -4.55 -17.58
C TRP A 273 -5.35 -6.09 -17.51
N HIS A 274 -4.76 -6.62 -16.45
CA HIS A 274 -4.74 -8.06 -16.17
C HIS A 274 -5.76 -8.43 -15.09
N VAL A 275 -6.16 -9.70 -15.07
CA VAL A 275 -7.08 -10.32 -14.10
C VAL A 275 -6.26 -11.04 -13.04
N TYR A 276 -6.71 -10.97 -11.79
CA TYR A 276 -6.05 -11.59 -10.64
C TYR A 276 -7.03 -12.46 -9.86
N PRO A 277 -7.06 -13.79 -10.12
CA PRO A 277 -7.83 -14.73 -9.29
C PRO A 277 -7.40 -14.67 -7.82
N GLU A 278 -6.16 -14.30 -7.55
CA GLU A 278 -5.60 -14.01 -6.24
C GLU A 278 -6.14 -12.67 -5.69
N GLN A 279 -7.46 -12.60 -5.58
CA GLN A 279 -8.19 -11.37 -5.27
C GLN A 279 -7.71 -10.72 -3.97
N ALA A 280 -7.57 -11.50 -2.88
CA ALA A 280 -7.11 -10.98 -1.60
C ALA A 280 -5.70 -10.39 -1.66
N ALA A 281 -4.84 -10.96 -2.51
CA ALA A 281 -3.45 -10.53 -2.66
C ALA A 281 -3.30 -9.34 -3.60
N ALA A 282 -4.11 -9.24 -4.69
CA ALA A 282 -3.86 -8.29 -5.78
C ALA A 282 -5.11 -7.79 -6.55
N GLY A 283 -6.33 -8.26 -6.21
CA GLY A 283 -7.50 -8.12 -7.10
C GLY A 283 -8.40 -6.91 -6.88
N LEU A 284 -8.08 -6.00 -5.95
CA LEU A 284 -8.91 -4.83 -5.67
C LEU A 284 -8.84 -3.79 -6.79
N TRP A 285 -9.99 -3.41 -7.34
CA TRP A 285 -10.21 -2.20 -8.11
C TRP A 285 -10.79 -1.13 -7.20
N THR A 286 -10.24 0.09 -7.23
CA THR A 286 -10.66 1.16 -6.32
C THR A 286 -10.19 2.53 -6.79
N THR A 287 -10.52 3.56 -6.01
CA THR A 287 -10.04 4.94 -6.15
C THR A 287 -9.22 5.35 -4.91
N PRO A 288 -8.35 6.35 -5.01
CA PRO A 288 -7.68 6.91 -3.82
C PRO A 288 -8.66 7.42 -2.76
N THR A 289 -9.82 7.92 -3.16
CA THR A 289 -10.87 8.40 -2.24
C THR A 289 -11.40 7.27 -1.37
N ASP A 290 -11.71 6.12 -1.98
CA ASP A 290 -12.18 4.95 -1.25
C ASP A 290 -11.09 4.36 -0.34
N LEU A 291 -9.82 4.31 -0.81
CA LEU A 291 -8.69 3.91 0.03
C LEU A 291 -8.48 4.86 1.21
N ALA A 292 -8.69 6.16 1.02
CA ALA A 292 -8.64 7.13 2.12
C ALA A 292 -9.77 6.88 3.13
N GLN A 293 -10.99 6.56 2.68
CA GLN A 293 -12.10 6.18 3.57
C GLN A 293 -11.76 4.91 4.38
N PHE A 294 -11.16 3.92 3.73
CA PHE A 294 -10.69 2.70 4.40
C PHE A 294 -9.66 3.04 5.51
N ALA A 295 -8.67 3.87 5.21
CA ALA A 295 -7.67 4.28 6.21
C ALA A 295 -8.29 5.09 7.36
N ILE A 296 -9.23 5.99 7.07
CA ILE A 296 -9.99 6.75 8.09
C ILE A 296 -10.77 5.82 9.00
N GLU A 297 -11.42 4.78 8.45
CA GLU A 297 -12.15 3.80 9.26
C GLU A 297 -11.20 3.05 10.21
N VAL A 298 -10.02 2.61 9.72
CA VAL A 298 -8.99 2.00 10.58
C VAL A 298 -8.57 2.96 11.70
N GLN A 299 -8.27 4.23 11.37
CA GLN A 299 -7.88 5.24 12.36
C GLN A 299 -8.97 5.47 13.41
N ARG A 300 -10.23 5.59 12.99
CA ARG A 300 -11.38 5.81 13.88
C ARG A 300 -11.67 4.59 14.76
N ALA A 301 -11.60 3.38 14.20
CA ALA A 301 -11.80 2.15 14.95
C ALA A 301 -10.72 1.95 16.03
N VAL A 302 -9.45 2.18 15.70
CA VAL A 302 -8.33 2.12 16.65
C VAL A 302 -8.49 3.10 17.82
N ARG A 303 -9.04 4.29 17.56
CA ARG A 303 -9.37 5.28 18.60
C ARG A 303 -10.59 4.87 19.44
N GLY A 304 -11.47 4.03 18.91
CA GLY A 304 -12.77 3.69 19.48
C GLY A 304 -13.87 4.70 19.12
N ASP A 305 -13.66 5.46 18.03
CA ASP A 305 -14.63 6.43 17.49
C ASP A 305 -15.52 5.78 16.41
N SER A 306 -15.25 4.54 16.03
CA SER A 306 -16.06 3.73 15.12
C SER A 306 -15.99 2.25 15.51
N GLU A 307 -17.12 1.57 15.40
CA GLU A 307 -17.26 0.12 15.45
C GLU A 307 -18.05 -0.39 14.22
N ARG A 308 -18.01 0.39 13.14
CA ARG A 308 -18.77 0.12 11.92
C ARG A 308 -18.41 -1.23 11.31
N VAL A 309 -17.12 -1.54 11.27
CA VAL A 309 -16.60 -2.81 10.73
C VAL A 309 -15.94 -3.62 11.84
N LEU A 310 -14.99 -3.07 12.56
CA LEU A 310 -14.22 -3.77 13.58
C LEU A 310 -14.37 -3.12 14.95
N SER A 311 -14.30 -3.94 16.02
CA SER A 311 -14.07 -3.40 17.34
C SER A 311 -12.66 -2.80 17.44
N ARG A 312 -12.46 -1.96 18.46
CA ARG A 312 -11.16 -1.35 18.73
C ARG A 312 -10.03 -2.37 18.88
N GLU A 313 -10.32 -3.50 19.51
CA GLU A 313 -9.35 -4.58 19.74
C GLU A 313 -8.91 -5.20 18.41
N LEU A 314 -9.86 -5.55 17.55
CA LEU A 314 -9.57 -6.13 16.24
C LEU A 314 -8.91 -5.13 15.29
N ALA A 315 -9.32 -3.85 15.31
CA ALA A 315 -8.65 -2.83 14.53
C ALA A 315 -7.18 -2.64 14.94
N ARG A 316 -6.85 -2.82 16.22
CA ARG A 316 -5.47 -2.78 16.71
C ARG A 316 -4.62 -3.93 16.21
N GLU A 317 -5.19 -5.11 15.90
CA GLU A 317 -4.44 -6.20 15.28
C GLU A 317 -3.83 -5.77 13.94
N MET A 318 -4.52 -4.90 13.19
CA MET A 318 -4.03 -4.41 11.90
C MET A 318 -2.80 -3.51 12.03
N ILE A 319 -2.67 -2.76 13.13
CA ILE A 319 -1.65 -1.71 13.31
C ILE A 319 -0.69 -1.98 14.48
N THR A 320 -0.67 -3.18 15.02
CA THR A 320 0.27 -3.61 16.07
C THR A 320 1.23 -4.64 15.49
N PRO A 321 2.55 -4.43 15.61
CA PRO A 321 3.53 -5.42 15.14
C PRO A 321 3.28 -6.77 15.81
N VAL A 322 3.28 -7.85 15.01
CA VAL A 322 3.08 -9.22 15.53
C VAL A 322 4.31 -9.77 16.27
N GLY A 323 5.43 -9.04 16.28
CA GLY A 323 6.64 -9.40 17.01
C GLY A 323 7.75 -10.00 16.13
N VAL A 324 7.46 -10.30 14.87
CA VAL A 324 8.43 -10.74 13.86
C VAL A 324 8.29 -9.81 12.67
N GLY A 325 9.33 -9.00 12.39
CA GLY A 325 9.25 -7.91 11.41
C GLY A 325 8.35 -6.74 11.85
N ASP A 326 8.26 -5.75 10.99
CA ASP A 326 7.46 -4.53 11.21
C ASP A 326 6.11 -4.63 10.48
N TYR A 327 5.33 -5.68 10.80
CA TYR A 327 4.03 -5.92 10.18
C TYR A 327 2.97 -6.24 11.23
N GLY A 328 1.77 -5.71 11.03
CA GLY A 328 0.55 -6.10 11.72
C GLY A 328 -0.27 -7.09 10.89
N VAL A 329 -1.54 -7.21 11.18
CA VAL A 329 -2.46 -8.02 10.38
C VAL A 329 -2.88 -7.21 9.15
N GLY A 330 -2.19 -7.43 8.02
CA GLY A 330 -2.47 -6.82 6.71
C GLY A 330 -1.71 -5.54 6.39
N PHE A 331 -1.08 -4.85 7.35
CA PHE A 331 -0.32 -3.62 7.11
C PHE A 331 1.14 -3.73 7.48
N GLY A 332 2.00 -3.15 6.65
CA GLY A 332 3.33 -2.75 7.05
C GLY A 332 3.28 -1.55 7.99
N LEU A 333 4.16 -1.51 8.99
CA LEU A 333 4.23 -0.49 9.99
C LEU A 333 5.60 0.17 9.95
N SER A 334 5.64 1.49 9.83
CA SER A 334 6.89 2.24 9.86
C SER A 334 6.88 3.27 10.97
N LYS A 335 8.02 3.36 11.66
CA LYS A 335 8.27 4.42 12.62
C LYS A 335 9.35 5.32 12.05
N GLU A 336 8.97 6.54 11.72
CA GLU A 336 9.87 7.54 11.22
C GLU A 336 9.90 8.73 12.18
N GLY A 337 11.07 9.01 12.73
CA GLY A 337 11.20 9.99 13.81
C GLY A 337 10.30 9.62 15.00
N GLU A 338 9.38 10.51 15.35
CA GLU A 338 8.38 10.29 16.41
C GLU A 338 7.05 9.73 15.90
N GLY A 339 6.88 9.62 14.56
CA GLY A 339 5.65 9.16 13.91
C GLY A 339 5.56 7.63 13.79
N TRP A 340 4.34 7.11 13.90
CA TRP A 340 4.00 5.74 13.54
C TRP A 340 2.96 5.76 12.44
N TYR A 341 3.25 5.03 11.37
CA TYR A 341 2.38 4.91 10.20
C TYR A 341 2.03 3.45 9.96
N PHE A 342 0.82 3.22 9.48
CA PHE A 342 0.46 1.99 8.80
C PHE A 342 0.40 2.27 7.30
N GLN A 343 0.89 1.34 6.51
CA GLN A 343 1.07 1.56 5.08
C GLN A 343 0.99 0.27 4.28
N HIS A 344 0.70 0.42 3.00
CA HIS A 344 0.89 -0.64 2.03
C HIS A 344 1.13 -0.05 0.63
N GLY A 345 2.16 -0.54 -0.04
CA GLY A 345 2.37 -0.30 -1.46
C GLY A 345 1.63 -1.32 -2.32
N GLY A 346 1.42 -1.01 -3.58
CA GLY A 346 0.84 -1.93 -4.55
C GLY A 346 1.49 -1.84 -5.91
N GLY A 347 1.79 -2.98 -6.52
CA GLY A 347 2.29 -3.09 -7.87
C GLY A 347 1.62 -4.26 -8.59
N ASN A 348 0.81 -3.96 -9.59
CA ASN A 348 0.29 -4.86 -10.59
C ASN A 348 0.89 -4.49 -11.96
N TRP A 349 0.59 -5.26 -12.96
CA TRP A 349 0.98 -5.00 -14.34
C TRP A 349 0.49 -3.62 -14.79
N GLY A 350 1.44 -2.66 -14.96
CA GLY A 350 1.19 -1.27 -15.34
C GLY A 350 0.48 -0.38 -14.31
N PHE A 351 0.37 -0.81 -13.05
CA PHE A 351 -0.23 -0.02 -11.98
C PHE A 351 0.68 0.04 -10.75
N ARG A 352 0.83 1.22 -10.17
CA ARG A 352 1.54 1.43 -8.89
C ARG A 352 0.71 2.31 -7.98
N CYS A 353 0.65 1.93 -6.71
CA CYS A 353 -0.12 2.67 -5.72
C CYS A 353 0.53 2.64 -4.35
N PHE A 354 0.16 3.61 -3.54
CA PHE A 354 0.64 3.72 -2.16
C PHE A 354 -0.44 4.29 -1.26
N LEU A 355 -0.64 3.64 -0.12
CA LEU A 355 -1.49 4.08 0.97
C LEU A 355 -0.65 4.19 2.23
N ILE A 356 -0.70 5.33 2.90
CA ILE A 356 -0.06 5.55 4.19
C ILE A 356 -0.94 6.44 5.05
N ALA A 357 -1.07 6.10 6.33
CA ALA A 357 -1.76 6.95 7.29
C ALA A 357 -1.16 6.81 8.68
N HIS A 358 -1.20 7.91 9.46
CA HIS A 358 -0.72 7.93 10.82
C HIS A 358 -1.69 7.19 11.75
N THR A 359 -1.15 6.32 12.62
CA THR A 359 -1.96 5.46 13.50
C THR A 359 -2.85 6.20 14.50
N ARG A 360 -2.58 7.47 14.78
CA ARG A 360 -3.27 8.23 15.85
C ARG A 360 -3.68 9.64 15.48
N LYS A 361 -3.01 10.28 14.49
CA LYS A 361 -3.13 11.74 14.27
C LYS A 361 -4.13 12.13 13.18
N GLY A 362 -4.80 11.18 12.55
CA GLY A 362 -5.88 11.44 11.59
C GLY A 362 -5.43 12.07 10.29
N TYR A 363 -4.21 11.80 9.85
CA TYR A 363 -3.73 12.22 8.54
C TYR A 363 -3.10 11.07 7.76
N GLY A 364 -3.00 11.26 6.46
CA GLY A 364 -2.46 10.28 5.53
C GLY A 364 -2.81 10.63 4.09
N TYR A 365 -2.47 9.75 3.18
CA TYR A 365 -2.84 9.87 1.77
C TYR A 365 -2.93 8.51 1.09
N ALA A 366 -3.66 8.51 -0.02
CA ALA A 366 -3.64 7.44 -1.01
C ALA A 366 -3.29 8.03 -2.38
N ILE A 367 -2.38 7.39 -3.11
CA ILE A 367 -1.95 7.78 -4.45
C ILE A 367 -1.98 6.54 -5.33
N MET A 368 -2.61 6.67 -6.51
CA MET A 368 -2.70 5.59 -7.49
C MET A 368 -2.31 6.09 -8.86
N THR A 369 -1.54 5.30 -9.60
CA THR A 369 -1.01 5.61 -10.93
C THR A 369 -1.23 4.45 -11.88
N ASN A 370 -1.23 4.73 -13.18
CA ASN A 370 -1.36 3.76 -14.25
C ASN A 370 -0.09 3.62 -15.10
N GLY A 371 1.08 3.64 -14.49
CA GLY A 371 2.37 3.42 -15.13
C GLY A 371 3.35 2.68 -14.22
N ASP A 372 4.25 1.90 -14.78
CA ASP A 372 5.17 1.04 -14.02
C ASP A 372 6.17 1.82 -13.15
N GLN A 373 6.49 3.08 -13.49
CA GLN A 373 7.34 3.95 -12.68
C GLN A 373 6.54 4.78 -11.63
N GLY A 374 5.25 4.49 -11.47
CA GLY A 374 4.34 5.26 -10.62
C GLY A 374 4.74 5.35 -9.15
N ILE A 375 5.54 4.40 -8.63
CA ILE A 375 5.98 4.44 -7.23
C ILE A 375 6.94 5.63 -6.98
N ALA A 376 7.78 5.99 -7.96
CA ALA A 376 8.65 7.15 -7.85
C ALA A 376 7.84 8.45 -7.77
N VAL A 377 6.80 8.56 -8.61
CA VAL A 377 5.84 9.68 -8.55
C VAL A 377 5.11 9.71 -7.19
N ALA A 378 4.58 8.57 -6.74
CA ALA A 378 3.86 8.49 -5.47
C ALA A 378 4.74 8.90 -4.27
N ASN A 379 6.01 8.49 -4.24
CA ASN A 379 6.96 8.86 -3.21
C ASN A 379 7.22 10.38 -3.20
N GLU A 380 7.47 10.99 -4.38
CA GLU A 380 7.71 12.43 -4.46
C GLU A 380 6.45 13.23 -4.06
N LEU A 381 5.26 12.82 -4.53
CA LEU A 381 4.01 13.48 -4.11
C LEU A 381 3.76 13.33 -2.61
N GLY A 382 4.04 12.15 -2.04
CA GLY A 382 3.97 11.91 -0.60
C GLY A 382 4.90 12.82 0.19
N ARG A 383 6.14 13.00 -0.27
CA ARG A 383 7.10 13.94 0.31
C ARG A 383 6.57 15.37 0.31
N ARG A 384 6.04 15.85 -0.83
CA ARG A 384 5.43 17.19 -0.94
C ARG A 384 4.28 17.37 0.04
N LEU A 385 3.41 16.37 0.18
CA LEU A 385 2.30 16.41 1.13
C LEU A 385 2.81 16.49 2.56
N GLN A 386 3.76 15.67 2.94
CA GLN A 386 4.32 15.67 4.29
C GLN A 386 4.96 17.02 4.64
N GLN A 387 5.70 17.64 3.72
CA GLN A 387 6.27 18.96 3.91
C GLN A 387 5.21 20.05 4.08
N VAL A 388 4.23 20.09 3.17
CA VAL A 388 3.20 21.14 3.15
C VAL A 388 2.33 21.08 4.40
N TYR A 389 1.96 19.87 4.83
CA TYR A 389 1.17 19.65 6.04
C TYR A 389 2.01 19.64 7.31
N ARG A 390 3.35 19.61 7.19
CA ARG A 390 4.30 19.50 8.31
C ARG A 390 3.98 18.29 9.20
N TRP A 391 3.75 17.14 8.57
CA TRP A 391 3.54 15.89 9.29
C TRP A 391 4.83 15.42 9.98
N ASP A 392 4.72 14.44 10.88
CA ASP A 392 5.81 14.02 11.77
C ASP A 392 7.06 13.53 11.07
N SER A 393 6.93 12.97 9.87
CA SER A 393 8.08 12.54 9.07
C SER A 393 7.96 13.03 7.64
N VAL A 394 9.12 13.21 7.03
CA VAL A 394 9.23 13.61 5.62
C VAL A 394 10.01 12.52 4.88
N GLN A 395 9.44 12.00 3.80
CA GLN A 395 10.14 11.02 2.97
C GLN A 395 11.34 11.67 2.26
N ALA A 396 12.40 10.89 2.09
CA ALA A 396 13.55 11.34 1.34
C ALA A 396 13.16 11.66 -0.12
N PRO A 397 13.71 12.72 -0.72
CA PRO A 397 13.45 13.05 -2.11
C PRO A 397 13.98 11.96 -3.04
N VAL A 398 13.33 11.79 -4.20
CA VAL A 398 13.79 10.86 -5.24
C VAL A 398 14.96 11.51 -6.00
N PRO A 399 16.16 10.89 -6.03
CA PRO A 399 17.30 11.47 -6.73
C PRO A 399 17.07 11.57 -8.25
N ARG A 400 17.55 12.63 -8.88
CA ARG A 400 17.53 12.77 -10.36
C ARG A 400 18.28 11.70 -11.12
N GLY A 401 19.23 11.03 -10.48
CA GLY A 401 19.92 9.88 -11.05
C GLY A 401 19.07 8.62 -11.13
N TYR A 402 17.82 8.65 -10.61
CA TYR A 402 16.85 7.59 -10.84
C TYR A 402 16.39 7.68 -12.30
N ALA A 403 16.99 6.88 -13.13
CA ALA A 403 16.51 6.66 -14.50
C ALA A 403 15.63 5.41 -14.49
N PRO A 404 14.53 5.40 -15.27
CA PRO A 404 13.79 4.16 -15.50
C PRO A 404 14.76 3.08 -16.00
N PRO A 405 14.53 1.80 -15.71
CA PRO A 405 15.35 0.72 -16.24
C PRO A 405 15.46 0.89 -17.76
N ILE A 406 16.68 1.03 -18.27
CA ILE A 406 16.89 1.06 -19.71
C ILE A 406 16.37 -0.27 -20.22
N GLU A 407 15.45 -0.24 -21.19
CA GLU A 407 15.00 -1.41 -21.91
C GLU A 407 16.25 -2.08 -22.50
N ARG A 408 16.66 -3.17 -21.88
CA ARG A 408 17.76 -3.98 -22.40
C ARG A 408 17.14 -4.91 -23.42
N ALA A 409 17.31 -4.60 -24.68
CA ALA A 409 17.00 -5.56 -25.73
C ALA A 409 17.69 -6.89 -25.36
N ALA A 410 16.92 -7.98 -25.34
CA ALA A 410 17.50 -9.30 -25.15
C ALA A 410 18.56 -9.50 -26.24
N VAL A 411 19.79 -9.71 -25.85
CA VAL A 411 20.88 -9.95 -26.77
C VAL A 411 21.17 -11.44 -26.73
N ASP A 412 21.06 -12.10 -27.85
CA ASP A 412 21.53 -13.47 -28.00
C ASP A 412 23.06 -13.50 -27.85
N LEU A 413 23.48 -13.87 -26.67
CA LEU A 413 24.91 -14.07 -26.44
C LEU A 413 25.29 -15.53 -26.70
N PRO A 414 26.47 -15.77 -27.27
CA PRO A 414 26.98 -17.12 -27.45
C PRO A 414 27.22 -17.75 -26.08
N VAL A 415 27.01 -19.07 -25.98
CA VAL A 415 27.07 -19.84 -24.71
C VAL A 415 28.39 -19.61 -23.94
N ASP A 416 29.53 -19.48 -24.66
CA ASP A 416 30.83 -19.20 -24.04
C ASP A 416 30.90 -17.80 -23.38
N ALA A 417 30.07 -16.86 -23.79
CA ALA A 417 29.94 -15.56 -23.13
C ALA A 417 29.06 -15.67 -21.86
N LEU A 418 27.97 -16.49 -21.93
CA LEU A 418 27.10 -16.75 -20.79
C LEU A 418 27.83 -17.53 -19.69
N GLU A 419 28.66 -18.52 -20.05
CA GLU A 419 29.48 -19.29 -19.12
C GLU A 419 30.40 -18.42 -18.24
N ARG A 420 30.77 -17.22 -18.69
CA ARG A 420 31.62 -16.30 -17.96
C ARG A 420 30.91 -15.59 -16.80
N VAL A 421 29.59 -15.58 -16.81
CA VAL A 421 28.77 -14.92 -15.78
C VAL A 421 28.07 -15.91 -14.85
N LEU A 422 28.32 -17.22 -15.05
CA LEU A 422 27.79 -18.23 -14.14
C LEU A 422 28.44 -18.13 -12.76
N GLY A 423 27.64 -18.37 -11.74
CA GLY A 423 28.10 -18.39 -10.36
C GLY A 423 27.21 -17.60 -9.41
N THR A 424 27.57 -17.64 -8.15
CA THR A 424 26.86 -16.92 -7.10
C THR A 424 27.54 -15.58 -6.82
N TYR A 425 26.78 -14.51 -6.93
CA TYR A 425 27.20 -13.13 -6.69
C TYR A 425 26.58 -12.61 -5.42
N ARG A 426 27.43 -12.08 -4.52
CA ARG A 426 26.95 -11.42 -3.31
C ARG A 426 26.87 -9.92 -3.55
N LEU A 427 25.69 -9.36 -3.34
CA LEU A 427 25.50 -7.91 -3.38
C LEU A 427 26.04 -7.30 -2.08
N ALA A 428 26.77 -6.21 -2.19
CA ALA A 428 27.31 -5.50 -1.02
C ALA A 428 26.19 -4.80 -0.22
N GLU A 429 25.13 -4.38 -0.91
CA GLU A 429 23.95 -3.74 -0.35
C GLU A 429 22.73 -4.11 -1.21
N GLY A 430 21.55 -4.32 -0.60
CA GLY A 430 20.30 -4.59 -1.31
C GLY A 430 19.42 -5.65 -0.63
N PRO A 431 18.17 -5.80 -1.06
CA PRO A 431 17.22 -6.74 -0.46
C PRO A 431 17.53 -8.22 -0.80
N VAL A 432 18.32 -8.46 -1.85
CA VAL A 432 18.71 -9.81 -2.26
C VAL A 432 20.19 -10.00 -1.95
N PRO A 433 20.56 -10.79 -0.93
CA PRO A 433 21.94 -10.93 -0.50
C PRO A 433 22.83 -11.71 -1.48
N GLU A 434 22.26 -12.64 -2.23
CA GLU A 434 22.98 -13.47 -3.20
C GLU A 434 22.12 -13.69 -4.45
N LEU A 435 22.77 -13.64 -5.63
CA LEU A 435 22.19 -13.98 -6.93
C LEU A 435 23.03 -15.11 -7.53
N THR A 436 22.39 -16.22 -7.88
CA THR A 436 23.04 -17.33 -8.58
C THR A 436 22.56 -17.35 -10.03
N PHE A 437 23.51 -17.39 -10.95
CA PHE A 437 23.26 -17.53 -12.37
C PHE A 437 23.68 -18.94 -12.81
N GLU A 438 22.74 -19.66 -13.39
CA GLU A 438 22.94 -21.01 -13.92
C GLU A 438 22.44 -21.05 -15.38
N LEU A 439 23.00 -21.95 -16.15
CA LEU A 439 22.60 -22.16 -17.54
C LEU A 439 21.63 -23.33 -17.62
N GLU A 440 20.41 -23.05 -18.02
CA GLU A 440 19.41 -24.08 -18.29
C GLU A 440 19.03 -24.04 -19.78
N GLU A 441 19.23 -25.14 -20.49
CA GLU A 441 18.97 -25.26 -21.95
C GLU A 441 19.62 -24.15 -22.81
N GLY A 442 20.76 -23.58 -22.38
CA GLY A 442 21.50 -22.55 -23.09
C GLY A 442 20.98 -21.11 -22.84
N GLN A 443 20.10 -20.94 -21.87
CA GLN A 443 19.62 -19.64 -21.36
C GLN A 443 20.10 -19.43 -19.92
N LEU A 444 20.26 -18.14 -19.54
CA LEU A 444 20.75 -17.72 -18.23
C LEU A 444 19.59 -17.39 -17.32
#